data_68815a4cdaef0f38d2358a7848345b78
#
_entry.id   68815a4cdaef0f38d2358a7848345b78
#
_cell.length_a   1.000
_cell.length_b   1.000
_cell.length_c   1.000
_cell.angle_alpha   90.00
_cell.angle_beta   90.00
_cell.angle_gamma   90.00
#
_symmetry.space_group_name_H-M   'P 1'
#
loop_
_entity.id
_entity.type
_entity.pdbx_description
1 polymer ?
#
loop_
_entity_poly.entity_id
_entity_poly.type
_entity_poly.pdbx_seq_one_letter_code
_entity_poly.pdbx_strand_id
1 'polypeptide(L)'
;MSAIASTPIDAEAKNAPTSGRLFFLDLSAGRILSANPDGSDLKTIINEGRKLPDGLVLDVAAGHIYWTNMSDPRRNDGSIMRSDLNGKNMITIVPPGGTFTPKQLQLEKRSGKLYWSDREGMRVMRANLDGSEIETLVDTSLGDARPGSDQRKWCVGIAVDTDGGKFYWTQKGGHDAGLGRIFRTNIHVPQGQSAENRRDIELLYDNLPEPIDLDRDPVNRTLYWTDRGDPPRGNTVNRAPMDPEAENGKEPEILFTHLMEGIGLALDLKGGRMFITDFGGSVYSANLDGSNRKTLLVAEGNLTGIAYAEVPSGY
;
A
#
# COMPACT_ATOMS: atom_id res chain seq x y z
N MET A 1 52.20 -19.03 3.50
CA MET A 1 50.90 -18.48 3.86
C MET A 1 50.51 -17.55 2.74
N SER A 2 49.64 -17.98 1.83
CA SER A 2 49.24 -17.20 0.67
C SER A 2 47.90 -16.51 1.02
N ALA A 3 47.91 -15.18 0.94
CA ALA A 3 46.70 -14.37 1.14
C ALA A 3 45.84 -14.48 -0.11
N ILE A 4 44.61 -14.98 0.04
CA ILE A 4 43.58 -14.97 -1.00
C ILE A 4 42.99 -13.56 -1.02
N ALA A 5 43.24 -12.83 -2.10
CA ALA A 5 42.62 -11.55 -2.36
C ALA A 5 41.13 -11.78 -2.69
N SER A 6 40.26 -11.24 -1.87
CA SER A 6 38.81 -11.16 -2.18
C SER A 6 38.59 -10.11 -3.28
N THR A 7 38.11 -10.53 -4.41
CA THR A 7 37.66 -9.69 -5.50
C THR A 7 36.40 -8.90 -5.09
N PRO A 8 36.30 -7.58 -5.31
CA PRO A 8 35.08 -6.85 -5.02
C PRO A 8 34.02 -7.12 -6.09
N ILE A 9 32.97 -7.86 -5.75
CA ILE A 9 31.82 -8.14 -6.63
C ILE A 9 30.79 -6.97 -6.65
N ASP A 10 30.99 -5.92 -5.84
CA ASP A 10 29.94 -4.93 -5.55
C ASP A 10 29.96 -3.64 -6.40
N ALA A 11 30.87 -3.47 -7.35
CA ALA A 11 30.98 -2.19 -8.08
C ALA A 11 30.18 -2.16 -9.40
N GLU A 12 29.89 -3.30 -10.03
CA GLU A 12 29.19 -3.33 -11.33
C GLU A 12 27.66 -3.26 -11.20
N ALA A 13 27.07 -3.64 -10.07
CA ALA A 13 25.62 -3.60 -9.90
C ALA A 13 25.04 -2.18 -9.78
N LYS A 14 25.84 -1.17 -9.44
CA LYS A 14 25.38 0.22 -9.23
C LYS A 14 25.21 1.04 -10.52
N ASN A 15 25.67 0.56 -11.67
CA ASN A 15 25.64 1.29 -12.94
C ASN A 15 24.85 0.60 -14.06
N ALA A 16 24.07 -0.44 -13.75
CA ALA A 16 23.18 -1.03 -14.76
C ALA A 16 22.10 -0.02 -15.14
N PRO A 17 21.77 0.13 -16.44
CA PRO A 17 20.65 0.96 -16.83
C PRO A 17 19.37 0.46 -16.19
N THR A 18 18.52 1.37 -15.71
CA THR A 18 17.22 1.03 -15.10
C THR A 18 16.10 1.43 -16.05
N SER A 19 14.96 0.79 -15.90
CA SER A 19 13.71 1.14 -16.58
C SER A 19 12.56 1.06 -15.58
N GLY A 20 11.60 1.97 -15.74
CA GLY A 20 10.39 1.96 -14.94
C GLY A 20 9.60 0.67 -15.16
N ARG A 21 9.04 0.11 -14.08
CA ARG A 21 8.21 -1.08 -14.14
C ARG A 21 7.06 -1.00 -13.14
N LEU A 22 5.89 -1.47 -13.58
CA LEU A 22 4.71 -1.65 -12.75
C LEU A 22 4.65 -3.10 -12.26
N PHE A 23 4.24 -3.28 -11.00
CA PHE A 23 3.85 -4.54 -10.40
C PHE A 23 2.48 -4.37 -9.78
N PHE A 24 1.56 -5.29 -10.01
CA PHE A 24 0.20 -5.18 -9.49
C PHE A 24 -0.42 -6.54 -9.26
N LEU A 25 -1.44 -6.57 -8.42
CA LEU A 25 -2.05 -7.78 -7.90
C LEU A 25 -3.41 -8.05 -8.55
N ASP A 26 -3.66 -9.30 -8.92
CA ASP A 26 -4.99 -9.80 -9.26
C ASP A 26 -5.51 -10.67 -8.10
N LEU A 27 -6.46 -10.13 -7.37
CA LEU A 27 -7.04 -10.74 -6.19
C LEU A 27 -7.73 -12.07 -6.50
N SER A 28 -8.50 -12.14 -7.57
CA SER A 28 -9.35 -13.30 -7.89
C SER A 28 -8.55 -14.53 -8.29
N ALA A 29 -7.50 -14.34 -9.09
CA ALA A 29 -6.65 -15.43 -9.53
C ALA A 29 -5.43 -15.65 -8.63
N GLY A 30 -5.12 -14.71 -7.71
CA GLY A 30 -3.95 -14.77 -6.85
C GLY A 30 -2.65 -14.59 -7.62
N ARG A 31 -2.64 -13.66 -8.58
CA ARG A 31 -1.48 -13.38 -9.42
C ARG A 31 -0.77 -12.10 -9.00
N ILE A 32 0.54 -12.09 -9.18
CA ILE A 32 1.34 -10.87 -9.28
C ILE A 32 1.70 -10.68 -10.73
N LEU A 33 1.31 -9.55 -11.28
CA LEU A 33 1.53 -9.16 -12.66
C LEU A 33 2.57 -8.05 -12.72
N SER A 34 3.26 -7.93 -13.85
CA SER A 34 4.20 -6.85 -14.10
C SER A 34 4.08 -6.36 -15.55
N ALA A 35 4.20 -5.05 -15.78
CA ALA A 35 4.16 -4.44 -17.10
C ALA A 35 5.07 -3.21 -17.15
N ASN A 36 5.40 -2.76 -18.37
CA ASN A 36 6.01 -1.46 -18.57
C ASN A 36 5.02 -0.33 -18.18
N PRO A 37 5.49 0.90 -17.89
CA PRO A 37 4.62 2.03 -17.52
C PRO A 37 3.67 2.51 -18.64
N ASP A 38 3.80 1.98 -19.85
CA ASP A 38 2.88 2.18 -20.96
C ASP A 38 1.88 1.04 -21.18
N GLY A 39 1.93 0.01 -20.30
CA GLY A 39 1.10 -1.20 -20.37
C GLY A 39 1.68 -2.33 -21.23
N SER A 40 2.75 -2.09 -21.96
CA SER A 40 3.39 -3.15 -22.78
C SER A 40 4.14 -4.17 -21.92
N ASP A 41 4.56 -5.29 -22.52
CA ASP A 41 5.33 -6.37 -21.90
C ASP A 41 4.70 -6.89 -20.58
N LEU A 42 3.38 -7.12 -20.62
CA LEU A 42 2.63 -7.71 -19.50
C LEU A 42 3.09 -9.15 -19.25
N LYS A 43 3.43 -9.44 -18.00
CA LYS A 43 3.90 -10.75 -17.53
C LYS A 43 3.21 -11.16 -16.24
N THR A 44 2.96 -12.44 -16.07
CA THR A 44 2.65 -13.04 -14.75
C THR A 44 3.96 -13.44 -14.08
N ILE A 45 4.24 -12.83 -12.92
CA ILE A 45 5.45 -13.10 -12.13
C ILE A 45 5.18 -14.24 -11.15
N ILE A 46 4.04 -14.23 -10.47
CA ILE A 46 3.62 -15.23 -9.49
C ILE A 46 2.16 -15.61 -9.75
N ASN A 47 1.85 -16.89 -9.51
CA ASN A 47 0.47 -17.40 -9.48
C ASN A 47 0.34 -18.38 -8.32
N GLU A 48 -0.24 -17.95 -7.19
CA GLU A 48 -0.46 -18.74 -5.98
C GLU A 48 -1.88 -19.30 -5.87
N GLY A 49 -2.76 -19.00 -6.84
CA GLY A 49 -4.20 -19.28 -6.72
C GLY A 49 -4.87 -18.33 -5.71
N ARG A 50 -6.10 -18.65 -5.29
CA ARG A 50 -6.96 -17.77 -4.50
C ARG A 50 -6.45 -17.54 -3.06
N LYS A 51 -5.43 -16.72 -2.90
CA LYS A 51 -4.93 -16.23 -1.61
C LYS A 51 -5.43 -14.81 -1.29
N LEU A 52 -6.14 -14.18 -2.22
CA LEU A 52 -6.69 -12.84 -2.13
C LEU A 52 -5.59 -11.79 -1.82
N PRO A 53 -4.58 -11.62 -2.68
CA PRO A 53 -3.54 -10.63 -2.48
C PRO A 53 -4.12 -9.20 -2.57
N ASP A 54 -3.57 -8.26 -1.77
CA ASP A 54 -4.12 -6.90 -1.72
C ASP A 54 -3.07 -5.78 -1.74
N GLY A 55 -2.11 -5.74 -0.86
CA GLY A 55 -1.05 -4.74 -0.82
C GLY A 55 0.28 -5.27 -1.31
N LEU A 56 1.10 -4.39 -1.93
CA LEU A 56 2.36 -4.81 -2.52
C LEU A 56 3.39 -3.68 -2.45
N VAL A 57 4.65 -4.03 -2.13
CA VAL A 57 5.80 -3.10 -2.17
C VAL A 57 7.05 -3.79 -2.71
N LEU A 58 7.99 -2.97 -3.20
CA LEU A 58 9.23 -3.43 -3.80
C LEU A 58 10.45 -2.92 -3.02
N ASP A 59 11.36 -3.81 -2.70
CA ASP A 59 12.73 -3.50 -2.34
C ASP A 59 13.66 -3.82 -3.49
N VAL A 60 13.78 -2.90 -4.45
CA VAL A 60 14.61 -3.09 -5.64
C VAL A 60 16.09 -3.28 -5.28
N ALA A 61 16.57 -2.61 -4.23
CA ALA A 61 17.96 -2.71 -3.81
C ALA A 61 18.31 -4.11 -3.27
N ALA A 62 17.37 -4.75 -2.58
CA ALA A 62 17.49 -6.14 -2.12
C ALA A 62 16.98 -7.16 -3.17
N GLY A 63 16.34 -6.70 -4.25
CA GLY A 63 15.78 -7.57 -5.28
C GLY A 63 14.50 -8.30 -4.86
N HIS A 64 13.68 -7.71 -3.96
CA HIS A 64 12.54 -8.37 -3.37
C HIS A 64 11.19 -7.70 -3.68
N ILE A 65 10.14 -8.54 -3.78
CA ILE A 65 8.73 -8.16 -3.72
C ILE A 65 8.17 -8.63 -2.38
N TYR A 66 7.38 -7.78 -1.71
CA TYR A 66 6.58 -8.14 -0.54
C TYR A 66 5.11 -7.91 -0.87
N TRP A 67 4.23 -8.83 -0.44
CA TRP A 67 2.79 -8.67 -0.64
C TRP A 67 2.00 -9.27 0.52
N THR A 68 0.79 -8.77 0.69
CA THR A 68 -0.18 -9.28 1.66
C THR A 68 -1.13 -10.27 0.99
N ASN A 69 -1.50 -11.33 1.70
CA ASN A 69 -2.58 -12.24 1.36
C ASN A 69 -3.67 -12.12 2.43
N MET A 70 -4.87 -11.67 2.05
CA MET A 70 -6.00 -11.51 2.97
C MET A 70 -6.55 -12.85 3.46
N SER A 71 -6.49 -13.89 2.63
CA SER A 71 -7.09 -15.22 2.88
C SER A 71 -8.59 -15.14 3.22
N ASP A 72 -9.11 -15.89 4.20
CA ASP A 72 -10.53 -15.81 4.59
C ASP A 72 -10.74 -14.67 5.60
N PRO A 73 -11.50 -13.62 5.28
CA PRO A 73 -11.71 -12.48 6.19
C PRO A 73 -12.51 -12.81 7.45
N ARG A 74 -12.95 -14.06 7.61
CA ARG A 74 -13.61 -14.58 8.83
C ARG A 74 -12.64 -15.34 9.72
N ARG A 75 -11.40 -15.51 9.29
CA ARG A 75 -10.37 -16.28 9.99
C ARG A 75 -9.13 -15.42 10.18
N ASN A 76 -8.39 -15.70 11.24
CA ASN A 76 -7.09 -15.08 11.48
C ASN A 76 -6.00 -15.85 10.72
N ASP A 77 -6.11 -15.90 9.38
CA ASP A 77 -5.24 -16.68 8.50
C ASP A 77 -4.58 -15.85 7.39
N GLY A 78 -4.61 -14.54 7.51
CA GLY A 78 -3.85 -13.62 6.68
C GLY A 78 -2.34 -13.85 6.81
N SER A 79 -1.60 -13.46 5.77
CA SER A 79 -0.15 -13.62 5.74
C SER A 79 0.53 -12.49 4.96
N ILE A 80 1.84 -12.30 5.20
CA ILE A 80 2.70 -11.47 4.35
C ILE A 80 3.78 -12.35 3.76
N MET A 81 3.99 -12.21 2.47
CA MET A 81 4.91 -13.01 1.67
C MET A 81 6.05 -12.15 1.14
N ARG A 82 7.16 -12.81 0.78
CA ARG A 82 8.27 -12.22 0.04
C ARG A 82 8.74 -13.17 -1.03
N SER A 83 9.17 -12.67 -2.18
CA SER A 83 9.95 -13.39 -3.18
C SER A 83 11.04 -12.49 -3.76
N ASP A 84 11.90 -13.07 -4.61
CA ASP A 84 12.69 -12.25 -5.52
C ASP A 84 11.78 -11.52 -6.50
N LEU A 85 12.27 -10.43 -7.12
CA LEU A 85 11.51 -9.66 -8.12
C LEU A 85 10.97 -10.53 -9.27
N ASN A 86 11.62 -11.63 -9.62
CA ASN A 86 11.19 -12.59 -10.65
C ASN A 86 10.26 -13.69 -10.14
N GLY A 87 9.76 -13.61 -8.91
CA GLY A 87 8.86 -14.58 -8.30
C GLY A 87 9.51 -15.84 -7.74
N LYS A 88 10.84 -15.97 -7.79
CA LYS A 88 11.55 -17.11 -7.20
C LYS A 88 11.76 -16.92 -5.69
N ASN A 89 12.19 -18.00 -5.01
CA ASN A 89 12.56 -18.00 -3.59
C ASN A 89 11.46 -17.42 -2.67
N MET A 90 10.22 -17.80 -2.95
CA MET A 90 9.06 -17.35 -2.20
C MET A 90 9.08 -17.89 -0.76
N ILE A 91 8.89 -17.00 0.21
CA ILE A 91 8.81 -17.35 1.63
C ILE A 91 7.69 -16.58 2.32
N THR A 92 7.18 -17.15 3.41
CA THR A 92 6.23 -16.48 4.30
C THR A 92 6.99 -15.64 5.34
N ILE A 93 6.75 -14.34 5.37
CA ILE A 93 7.34 -13.40 6.33
C ILE A 93 6.49 -13.32 7.60
N VAL A 94 5.19 -13.06 7.45
CA VAL A 94 4.24 -13.09 8.56
C VAL A 94 3.29 -14.26 8.33
N PRO A 95 3.36 -15.31 9.17
CA PRO A 95 2.51 -16.49 9.00
C PRO A 95 1.06 -16.24 9.45
N PRO A 96 0.12 -17.13 9.08
CA PRO A 96 -1.23 -17.15 9.63
C PRO A 96 -1.23 -17.07 11.16
N GLY A 97 -2.12 -16.21 11.71
CA GLY A 97 -2.16 -15.89 13.14
C GLY A 97 -1.37 -14.62 13.52
N GLY A 98 -0.40 -14.20 12.71
CA GLY A 98 0.35 -12.96 12.91
C GLY A 98 -0.41 -11.71 12.47
N THR A 99 -1.32 -11.85 11.52
CA THR A 99 -2.21 -10.79 11.04
C THR A 99 -3.55 -11.39 10.61
N PHE A 100 -4.64 -10.62 10.72
CA PHE A 100 -5.98 -11.14 10.44
C PHE A 100 -6.32 -11.05 8.94
N THR A 101 -6.42 -9.83 8.41
CA THR A 101 -6.72 -9.56 7.00
C THR A 101 -5.84 -8.38 6.55
N PRO A 102 -4.55 -8.65 6.29
CA PRO A 102 -3.64 -7.58 5.90
C PRO A 102 -4.05 -6.99 4.55
N LYS A 103 -4.09 -5.66 4.49
CA LYS A 103 -4.45 -4.86 3.34
C LYS A 103 -3.21 -4.19 2.75
N GLN A 104 -3.25 -2.88 2.51
CA GLN A 104 -2.15 -2.15 1.92
C GLN A 104 -0.87 -2.20 2.78
N LEU A 105 0.27 -2.19 2.12
CA LEU A 105 1.60 -2.47 2.67
C LEU A 105 2.56 -1.34 2.26
N GLN A 106 3.39 -0.90 3.18
CA GLN A 106 4.46 0.07 2.93
C GLN A 106 5.81 -0.43 3.44
N LEU A 107 6.86 -0.14 2.69
CA LEU A 107 8.25 -0.42 3.06
C LEU A 107 8.94 0.87 3.51
N GLU A 108 9.35 0.92 4.77
CA GLU A 108 10.24 1.96 5.26
C GLU A 108 11.69 1.46 5.20
N LYS A 109 12.44 1.95 4.20
CA LYS A 109 13.78 1.43 3.86
C LYS A 109 14.86 1.78 4.88
N ARG A 110 14.74 2.91 5.58
CA ARG A 110 15.79 3.40 6.50
C ARG A 110 15.89 2.51 7.74
N SER A 111 14.77 2.14 8.33
CA SER A 111 14.73 1.24 9.50
C SER A 111 14.57 -0.24 9.12
N GLY A 112 14.36 -0.56 7.84
CA GLY A 112 14.11 -1.93 7.40
C GLY A 112 12.82 -2.51 7.97
N LYS A 113 11.73 -1.74 7.96
CA LYS A 113 10.42 -2.16 8.48
C LYS A 113 9.36 -2.20 7.38
N LEU A 114 8.51 -3.21 7.46
CA LEU A 114 7.22 -3.28 6.77
C LEU A 114 6.12 -2.73 7.67
N TYR A 115 5.21 -1.95 7.09
CA TYR A 115 4.01 -1.42 7.76
C TYR A 115 2.80 -1.86 6.97
N TRP A 116 1.72 -2.26 7.66
CA TRP A 116 0.47 -2.64 6.99
C TRP A 116 -0.76 -2.32 7.83
N SER A 117 -1.88 -2.17 7.14
CA SER A 117 -3.20 -2.10 7.74
C SER A 117 -3.81 -3.49 7.82
N ASP A 118 -4.37 -3.87 8.96
CA ASP A 118 -5.03 -5.14 9.22
C ASP A 118 -6.54 -4.89 9.39
N ARG A 119 -7.32 -5.13 8.32
CA ARG A 119 -8.70 -4.65 8.19
C ARG A 119 -9.62 -5.21 9.26
N GLU A 120 -9.92 -6.49 9.23
CA GLU A 120 -10.75 -7.15 10.22
C GLU A 120 -10.04 -7.31 11.57
N GLY A 121 -8.72 -7.25 11.59
CA GLY A 121 -7.94 -7.11 12.81
C GLY A 121 -8.07 -5.74 13.48
N MET A 122 -8.60 -4.74 12.74
CA MET A 122 -8.81 -3.36 13.23
C MET A 122 -7.53 -2.75 13.80
N ARG A 123 -6.40 -2.92 13.07
CA ARG A 123 -5.08 -2.53 13.55
C ARG A 123 -4.24 -1.91 12.44
N VAL A 124 -3.25 -1.11 12.84
CA VAL A 124 -2.08 -0.80 12.01
C VAL A 124 -0.87 -1.46 12.65
N MET A 125 -0.09 -2.16 11.87
CA MET A 125 0.99 -3.03 12.34
C MET A 125 2.30 -2.75 11.59
N ARG A 126 3.41 -3.20 12.19
CA ARG A 126 4.72 -3.26 11.53
C ARG A 126 5.51 -4.48 11.97
N ALA A 127 6.54 -4.83 11.19
CA ALA A 127 7.53 -5.86 11.51
C ALA A 127 8.87 -5.55 10.83
N ASN A 128 9.92 -6.27 11.17
CA ASN A 128 11.14 -6.33 10.38
C ASN A 128 10.88 -6.99 9.02
N LEU A 129 11.80 -6.78 8.06
CA LEU A 129 11.70 -7.37 6.71
C LEU A 129 11.79 -8.90 6.70
N ASP A 130 12.26 -9.52 7.78
CA ASP A 130 12.30 -10.97 7.99
C ASP A 130 11.06 -11.51 8.74
N GLY A 131 10.12 -10.62 9.11
CA GLY A 131 8.92 -10.93 9.85
C GLY A 131 9.10 -11.02 11.37
N SER A 132 10.29 -10.75 11.88
CA SER A 132 10.51 -10.66 13.33
C SER A 132 9.95 -9.34 13.89
N GLU A 133 9.80 -9.26 15.22
CA GLU A 133 9.33 -8.06 15.93
C GLU A 133 8.00 -7.53 15.40
N ILE A 134 7.00 -8.41 15.22
CA ILE A 134 5.64 -7.97 14.86
C ILE A 134 5.06 -7.11 15.99
N GLU A 135 4.63 -5.90 15.66
CA GLU A 135 4.16 -4.89 16.60
C GLU A 135 2.87 -4.26 16.12
N THR A 136 1.90 -4.09 17.02
CA THR A 136 0.71 -3.27 16.78
C THR A 136 1.00 -1.82 17.15
N LEU A 137 0.81 -0.91 16.19
CA LEU A 137 1.06 0.53 16.35
C LEU A 137 -0.22 1.31 16.74
N VAL A 138 -1.34 0.88 16.19
CA VAL A 138 -2.68 1.41 16.49
C VAL A 138 -3.62 0.23 16.60
N ASP A 139 -4.42 0.21 17.65
CA ASP A 139 -5.54 -0.72 17.80
C ASP A 139 -6.84 0.08 17.87
N THR A 140 -7.68 -0.08 16.86
CA THR A 140 -8.98 0.59 16.75
C THR A 140 -10.14 -0.25 17.25
N SER A 141 -9.88 -1.49 17.73
CA SER A 141 -10.92 -2.42 18.18
C SER A 141 -11.66 -1.93 19.44
N LEU A 142 -10.94 -1.29 20.37
CA LEU A 142 -11.47 -0.65 21.59
C LEU A 142 -12.56 -1.50 22.28
N GLY A 143 -12.22 -2.73 22.62
CA GLY A 143 -13.10 -3.61 23.39
C GLY A 143 -14.20 -4.29 22.60
N ASP A 144 -14.16 -4.29 21.25
CA ASP A 144 -15.06 -5.10 20.45
C ASP A 144 -14.83 -6.59 20.73
N ALA A 145 -15.85 -7.25 21.23
CA ALA A 145 -15.80 -8.67 21.56
C ALA A 145 -15.66 -9.59 20.33
N ARG A 146 -15.85 -9.05 19.13
CA ARG A 146 -15.75 -9.77 17.85
C ARG A 146 -14.92 -8.98 16.87
N PRO A 147 -13.73 -9.48 16.45
CA PRO A 147 -12.93 -8.86 15.40
C PRO A 147 -13.76 -8.63 14.12
N GLY A 148 -13.57 -7.46 13.50
CA GLY A 148 -14.21 -7.10 12.24
C GLY A 148 -15.70 -6.73 12.32
N SER A 149 -16.30 -6.61 13.52
CA SER A 149 -17.73 -6.31 13.66
C SER A 149 -18.10 -4.87 13.31
N ASP A 150 -17.22 -3.90 13.55
CA ASP A 150 -17.46 -2.49 13.24
C ASP A 150 -16.60 -2.01 12.07
N GLN A 151 -17.23 -1.89 10.90
CA GLN A 151 -16.56 -1.47 9.67
C GLN A 151 -15.96 -0.05 9.74
N ARG A 152 -16.42 0.81 10.66
CA ARG A 152 -15.85 2.14 10.88
C ARG A 152 -14.42 2.08 11.45
N LYS A 153 -14.03 0.93 11.99
CA LYS A 153 -12.71 0.67 12.60
C LYS A 153 -11.74 -0.05 11.65
N TRP A 154 -12.18 -0.38 10.46
CA TRP A 154 -11.38 -1.11 9.47
C TRP A 154 -10.27 -0.25 8.87
N CYS A 155 -9.03 -0.59 9.18
CA CYS A 155 -7.83 0.04 8.62
C CYS A 155 -7.49 -0.58 7.26
N VAL A 156 -7.23 0.23 6.22
CA VAL A 156 -7.04 -0.27 4.84
C VAL A 156 -5.77 0.26 4.19
N GLY A 157 -5.68 1.56 3.89
CA GLY A 157 -4.50 2.20 3.31
C GLY A 157 -3.47 2.54 4.37
N ILE A 158 -2.21 2.68 3.96
CA ILE A 158 -1.10 3.08 4.84
C ILE A 158 -0.05 3.87 4.06
N ALA A 159 0.44 4.97 4.63
CA ALA A 159 1.60 5.72 4.14
C ALA A 159 2.52 6.10 5.31
N VAL A 160 3.84 6.01 5.11
CA VAL A 160 4.83 6.27 6.17
C VAL A 160 5.71 7.45 5.81
N ASP A 161 5.71 8.49 6.63
CA ASP A 161 6.56 9.67 6.52
C ASP A 161 7.68 9.63 7.57
N THR A 162 8.77 8.96 7.25
CA THR A 162 9.91 8.77 8.16
C THR A 162 10.55 10.10 8.55
N ASP A 163 10.67 11.03 7.61
CA ASP A 163 11.31 12.33 7.86
C ASP A 163 10.44 13.21 8.76
N GLY A 164 9.11 13.15 8.57
CA GLY A 164 8.13 13.80 9.46
C GLY A 164 7.87 13.01 10.75
N GLY A 165 8.42 11.81 10.90
CA GLY A 165 8.20 10.95 12.08
C GLY A 165 6.74 10.49 12.25
N LYS A 166 5.99 10.42 11.15
CA LYS A 166 4.55 10.13 11.14
C LYS A 166 4.22 8.96 10.21
N PHE A 167 3.08 8.31 10.46
CA PHE A 167 2.40 7.50 9.47
C PHE A 167 0.93 7.85 9.40
N TYR A 168 0.32 7.53 8.28
CA TYR A 168 -1.06 7.86 7.91
C TYR A 168 -1.78 6.57 7.55
N TRP A 169 -3.08 6.48 7.86
CA TRP A 169 -3.89 5.33 7.44
C TRP A 169 -5.33 5.76 7.13
N THR A 170 -5.98 4.97 6.30
CA THR A 170 -7.41 5.13 6.00
C THR A 170 -8.23 4.19 6.89
N GLN A 171 -9.40 4.65 7.29
CA GLN A 171 -10.52 3.82 7.76
C GLN A 171 -11.66 3.98 6.77
N LYS A 172 -11.97 2.91 6.05
CA LYS A 172 -12.87 3.02 4.90
C LYS A 172 -14.35 3.25 5.26
N GLY A 173 -14.77 2.90 6.48
CA GLY A 173 -16.18 2.89 6.85
C GLY A 173 -16.93 1.68 6.30
N GLY A 174 -18.26 1.71 6.39
CA GLY A 174 -19.11 0.75 5.73
C GLY A 174 -19.22 1.02 4.23
N HIS A 175 -19.76 0.06 3.47
CA HIS A 175 -19.98 0.22 2.04
C HIS A 175 -20.90 1.41 1.78
N ASP A 176 -20.42 2.37 0.98
CA ASP A 176 -21.08 3.63 0.61
C ASP A 176 -21.71 4.43 1.79
N ALA A 177 -21.17 4.24 2.99
CA ALA A 177 -21.73 4.87 4.19
C ALA A 177 -21.33 6.34 4.38
N GLY A 178 -20.35 6.87 3.62
CA GLY A 178 -19.82 8.21 3.78
C GLY A 178 -19.14 8.42 5.14
N LEU A 179 -18.61 7.36 5.75
CA LEU A 179 -17.98 7.34 7.08
C LEU A 179 -16.48 7.12 7.00
N GLY A 180 -15.92 7.22 5.81
CA GLY A 180 -14.49 7.08 5.57
C GLY A 180 -13.68 8.21 6.21
N ARG A 181 -12.47 7.87 6.68
CA ARG A 181 -11.60 8.80 7.40
C ARG A 181 -10.14 8.56 7.07
N ILE A 182 -9.33 9.62 7.16
CA ILE A 182 -7.87 9.55 7.12
C ILE A 182 -7.31 10.10 8.42
N PHE A 183 -6.42 9.33 9.01
CA PHE A 183 -5.75 9.65 10.27
C PHE A 183 -4.24 9.73 10.08
N ARG A 184 -3.57 10.38 11.02
CA ARG A 184 -2.12 10.28 11.22
C ARG A 184 -1.76 10.13 12.69
N THR A 185 -0.54 9.62 12.95
CA THR A 185 0.04 9.57 14.29
C THR A 185 1.56 9.48 14.21
N ASN A 186 2.26 9.60 15.35
CA ASN A 186 3.71 9.41 15.40
C ASN A 186 4.09 7.94 15.10
N ILE A 187 5.24 7.72 14.48
CA ILE A 187 5.78 6.36 14.23
C ILE A 187 6.00 5.60 15.55
N HIS A 188 6.46 6.30 16.58
CA HIS A 188 6.67 5.71 17.90
C HIS A 188 5.47 5.96 18.80
N VAL A 189 5.02 4.92 19.48
CA VAL A 189 3.98 5.05 20.51
C VAL A 189 4.52 5.94 21.64
N PRO A 190 3.78 6.98 22.10
CA PRO A 190 4.23 7.86 23.16
C PRO A 190 4.53 7.09 24.46
N GLN A 191 5.54 7.58 25.21
CA GLN A 191 5.94 6.94 26.46
C GLN A 191 4.77 6.79 27.44
N GLY A 192 4.61 5.60 28.01
CA GLY A 192 3.53 5.28 28.94
C GLY A 192 2.17 5.01 28.30
N GLN A 193 2.12 4.92 26.96
CA GLN A 193 0.92 4.58 26.20
C GLN A 193 1.12 3.26 25.43
N SER A 194 0.03 2.73 24.92
CA SER A 194 -0.01 1.53 24.08
C SER A 194 -0.75 1.81 22.77
N ALA A 195 -0.76 0.86 21.85
CA ALA A 195 -1.52 0.93 20.60
C ALA A 195 -3.02 1.21 20.82
N GLU A 196 -3.58 0.71 21.93
CA GLU A 196 -5.00 0.83 22.29
C GLU A 196 -5.38 2.19 22.87
N ASN A 197 -4.44 2.87 23.56
CA ASN A 197 -4.76 4.08 24.33
C ASN A 197 -3.91 5.30 23.96
N ARG A 198 -3.17 5.25 22.87
CA ARG A 198 -2.35 6.38 22.38
C ARG A 198 -3.22 7.61 22.08
N ARG A 199 -2.72 8.78 22.45
CA ARG A 199 -3.46 10.04 22.38
C ARG A 199 -2.94 11.00 21.31
N ASP A 200 -1.97 10.57 20.53
CA ASP A 200 -1.35 11.34 19.46
C ASP A 200 -1.96 11.05 18.09
N ILE A 201 -3.10 10.37 18.04
CA ILE A 201 -3.88 10.14 16.83
C ILE A 201 -4.60 11.43 16.46
N GLU A 202 -4.39 11.89 15.24
CA GLU A 202 -5.01 13.07 14.65
C GLU A 202 -5.94 12.64 13.50
N LEU A 203 -7.21 13.07 13.53
CA LEU A 203 -8.13 12.96 12.41
C LEU A 203 -7.81 14.09 11.43
N LEU A 204 -7.46 13.75 10.17
CA LEU A 204 -7.14 14.73 9.13
C LEU A 204 -8.34 15.02 8.22
N TYR A 205 -9.02 13.96 7.77
CA TYR A 205 -10.15 14.02 6.85
C TYR A 205 -11.22 13.04 7.29
N ASP A 206 -12.48 13.43 7.18
CA ASP A 206 -13.65 12.62 7.50
C ASP A 206 -14.75 12.76 6.43
N ASN A 207 -15.86 12.06 6.65
CA ASN A 207 -16.99 12.05 5.73
C ASN A 207 -16.60 11.71 4.27
N LEU A 208 -15.50 10.94 4.11
CA LEU A 208 -15.09 10.41 2.82
C LEU A 208 -16.00 9.24 2.43
N PRO A 209 -16.27 9.00 1.12
CA PRO A 209 -17.09 7.88 0.70
C PRO A 209 -16.56 6.53 1.20
N GLU A 210 -15.42 6.07 0.67
CA GLU A 210 -14.79 4.79 1.05
C GLU A 210 -13.29 4.82 0.67
N PRO A 211 -12.41 5.55 1.40
CA PRO A 211 -10.98 5.67 1.08
C PRO A 211 -10.26 4.34 1.28
N ILE A 212 -9.44 3.95 0.28
CA ILE A 212 -8.76 2.66 0.23
C ILE A 212 -7.25 2.85 0.35
N ASP A 213 -6.52 2.89 -0.75
CA ASP A 213 -5.07 3.01 -0.75
C ASP A 213 -4.63 4.46 -0.49
N LEU A 214 -3.45 4.62 0.08
CA LEU A 214 -2.93 5.91 0.51
C LEU A 214 -1.43 6.00 0.22
N ASP A 215 -1.02 7.04 -0.49
CA ASP A 215 0.38 7.36 -0.73
C ASP A 215 0.61 8.88 -0.52
N ARG A 216 1.86 9.32 -0.55
CA ARG A 216 2.23 10.70 -0.21
C ARG A 216 3.33 11.25 -1.10
N ASP A 217 3.28 12.55 -1.32
CA ASP A 217 4.39 13.37 -1.80
C ASP A 217 4.98 14.15 -0.60
N PRO A 218 6.13 13.74 -0.06
CA PRO A 218 6.73 14.38 1.11
C PRO A 218 7.29 15.77 0.80
N VAL A 219 7.65 16.04 -0.48
CA VAL A 219 8.22 17.31 -0.90
C VAL A 219 7.14 18.38 -0.96
N ASN A 220 6.01 18.06 -1.60
CA ASN A 220 4.87 18.96 -1.73
C ASN A 220 3.87 18.83 -0.58
N ARG A 221 4.18 18.02 0.43
CA ARG A 221 3.33 17.78 1.61
C ARG A 221 1.90 17.43 1.24
N THR A 222 1.73 16.46 0.31
CA THR A 222 0.43 16.08 -0.25
C THR A 222 0.15 14.60 -0.04
N LEU A 223 -1.04 14.25 0.45
CA LEU A 223 -1.60 12.90 0.45
C LEU A 223 -2.36 12.65 -0.85
N TYR A 224 -2.28 11.43 -1.34
CA TYR A 224 -3.05 10.91 -2.46
C TYR A 224 -3.75 9.63 -2.02
N TRP A 225 -5.00 9.40 -2.44
CA TRP A 225 -5.71 8.16 -2.15
C TRP A 225 -6.72 7.80 -3.23
N THR A 226 -7.01 6.52 -3.33
CA THR A 226 -8.16 6.01 -4.07
C THR A 226 -9.38 5.98 -3.17
N ASP A 227 -10.54 6.24 -3.74
CA ASP A 227 -11.82 6.10 -3.06
C ASP A 227 -12.75 5.21 -3.92
N ARG A 228 -13.26 4.13 -3.33
CA ARG A 228 -14.09 3.15 -4.05
C ARG A 228 -15.59 3.32 -3.84
N GLY A 229 -16.00 4.28 -3.03
CA GLY A 229 -17.42 4.57 -2.79
C GLY A 229 -18.15 5.02 -4.05
N ASP A 230 -19.43 5.31 -3.92
CA ASP A 230 -20.27 5.71 -5.05
C ASP A 230 -19.98 7.13 -5.56
N PRO A 231 -20.15 7.38 -6.88
CA PRO A 231 -20.10 8.73 -7.44
C PRO A 231 -21.15 9.66 -6.80
N PRO A 232 -20.89 10.97 -6.75
CA PRO A 232 -19.84 11.69 -7.48
C PRO A 232 -18.49 11.80 -6.74
N ARG A 233 -18.43 11.47 -5.44
CA ARG A 233 -17.22 11.64 -4.64
C ARG A 233 -16.40 10.36 -4.51
N GLY A 234 -16.97 9.21 -4.80
CA GLY A 234 -16.33 7.91 -4.85
C GLY A 234 -16.02 7.46 -6.28
N ASN A 235 -15.37 6.31 -6.42
CA ASN A 235 -14.75 5.82 -7.64
C ASN A 235 -13.76 6.83 -8.24
N THR A 236 -12.90 7.38 -7.36
CA THR A 236 -12.02 8.53 -7.65
C THR A 236 -10.59 8.29 -7.15
N VAL A 237 -9.67 9.11 -7.68
CA VAL A 237 -8.38 9.41 -7.03
C VAL A 237 -8.45 10.84 -6.52
N ASN A 238 -7.99 11.02 -5.31
CA ASN A 238 -8.07 12.29 -4.60
C ASN A 238 -6.70 12.73 -4.10
N ARG A 239 -6.53 14.03 -3.86
CA ARG A 239 -5.38 14.56 -3.11
C ARG A 239 -5.80 15.65 -2.12
N ALA A 240 -5.01 15.81 -1.06
CA ALA A 240 -5.18 16.87 -0.09
C ALA A 240 -3.86 17.12 0.68
N PRO A 241 -3.71 18.26 1.38
CA PRO A 241 -2.53 18.51 2.21
C PRO A 241 -2.30 17.44 3.28
N MET A 242 -1.03 17.12 3.54
CA MET A 242 -0.64 16.28 4.70
C MET A 242 -0.88 17.00 6.03
N ASP A 243 -0.89 18.34 6.02
CA ASP A 243 -1.07 19.20 7.18
C ASP A 243 -2.25 20.15 6.91
N PRO A 244 -3.51 19.68 7.02
CA PRO A 244 -4.66 20.55 6.87
C PRO A 244 -4.69 21.57 8.01
N GLU A 245 -4.96 22.85 7.69
CA GLU A 245 -5.17 23.88 8.69
C GLU A 245 -6.47 23.62 9.46
N ALA A 246 -6.42 23.76 10.79
CA ALA A 246 -7.47 23.31 11.72
C ALA A 246 -8.85 23.98 11.50
N GLU A 247 -8.91 25.16 10.88
CA GLU A 247 -10.15 25.95 10.72
C GLU A 247 -10.75 25.91 9.31
N ASN A 248 -9.99 25.46 8.30
CA ASN A 248 -10.42 25.41 6.91
C ASN A 248 -9.83 24.17 6.23
N GLY A 249 -10.10 23.00 6.75
CA GLY A 249 -9.74 21.76 6.07
C GLY A 249 -10.12 21.89 4.60
N LYS A 250 -9.11 22.02 3.69
CA LYS A 250 -9.43 22.08 2.27
C LYS A 250 -10.15 20.79 1.91
N GLU A 251 -11.32 20.93 1.29
CA GLU A 251 -11.98 19.78 0.68
C GLU A 251 -10.98 19.06 -0.23
N PRO A 252 -10.95 17.73 -0.19
CA PRO A 252 -10.08 16.96 -1.08
C PRO A 252 -10.35 17.31 -2.54
N GLU A 253 -9.28 17.45 -3.32
CA GLU A 253 -9.37 17.64 -4.76
C GLU A 253 -9.51 16.29 -5.45
N ILE A 254 -10.53 16.14 -6.27
CA ILE A 254 -10.74 14.95 -7.10
C ILE A 254 -9.91 15.09 -8.37
N LEU A 255 -8.92 14.20 -8.55
CA LEU A 255 -8.01 14.17 -9.68
C LEU A 255 -8.48 13.26 -10.81
N PHE A 256 -9.14 12.16 -10.46
CA PHE A 256 -9.56 11.12 -11.39
C PHE A 256 -10.95 10.62 -11.01
N THR A 257 -11.79 10.34 -11.99
CA THR A 257 -13.18 9.88 -11.80
C THR A 257 -13.46 8.68 -12.69
N HIS A 258 -14.59 8.01 -12.46
CA HIS A 258 -15.08 6.89 -13.26
C HIS A 258 -14.19 5.63 -13.16
N LEU A 259 -13.58 5.41 -12.01
CA LEU A 259 -12.99 4.10 -11.70
C LEU A 259 -14.13 3.07 -11.47
N MET A 260 -13.79 1.80 -11.60
CA MET A 260 -14.68 0.70 -11.22
C MET A 260 -14.19 0.08 -9.90
N GLU A 261 -14.52 0.71 -8.78
CA GLU A 261 -13.96 0.46 -7.46
C GLU A 261 -12.43 0.65 -7.46
N GLY A 262 -11.99 1.93 -7.37
CA GLY A 262 -10.56 2.27 -7.31
C GLY A 262 -9.89 1.69 -6.08
N ILE A 263 -8.81 0.90 -6.27
CA ILE A 263 -8.14 0.20 -5.17
C ILE A 263 -6.70 0.66 -5.00
N GLY A 264 -5.79 0.31 -5.91
CA GLY A 264 -4.36 0.56 -5.75
C GLY A 264 -3.90 1.89 -6.33
N LEU A 265 -2.90 2.49 -5.71
CA LEU A 265 -2.27 3.73 -6.13
C LEU A 265 -0.75 3.64 -5.96
N ALA A 266 0.00 4.03 -6.99
CA ALA A 266 1.45 4.17 -6.93
C ALA A 266 1.88 5.51 -7.52
N LEU A 267 2.80 6.21 -6.84
CA LEU A 267 3.34 7.49 -7.28
C LEU A 267 4.75 7.32 -7.85
N ASP A 268 4.97 7.78 -9.07
CA ASP A 268 6.29 8.09 -9.62
C ASP A 268 6.53 9.61 -9.46
N LEU A 269 6.98 10.00 -8.27
CA LEU A 269 7.22 11.42 -7.95
C LEU A 269 8.29 12.05 -8.86
N LYS A 270 9.30 11.28 -9.26
CA LYS A 270 10.38 11.75 -10.14
C LYS A 270 9.87 11.98 -11.56
N GLY A 271 9.04 11.09 -12.07
CA GLY A 271 8.42 11.20 -13.40
C GLY A 271 7.16 12.08 -13.42
N GLY A 272 6.69 12.56 -12.25
CA GLY A 272 5.49 13.38 -12.13
C GLY A 272 4.20 12.64 -12.48
N ARG A 273 4.15 11.32 -12.23
CA ARG A 273 3.06 10.44 -12.66
C ARG A 273 2.49 9.63 -11.49
N MET A 274 1.25 9.19 -11.67
CA MET A 274 0.60 8.20 -10.82
C MET A 274 0.06 7.05 -11.66
N PHE A 275 -0.03 5.86 -11.04
CA PHE A 275 -0.61 4.65 -11.60
C PHE A 275 -1.70 4.14 -10.68
N ILE A 276 -2.82 3.70 -11.27
CA ILE A 276 -4.02 3.34 -10.51
C ILE A 276 -4.52 1.99 -11.02
N THR A 277 -4.99 1.16 -10.11
CA THR A 277 -5.73 -0.07 -10.40
C THR A 277 -7.16 0.04 -9.88
N ASP A 278 -8.08 -0.59 -10.58
CA ASP A 278 -9.45 -0.76 -10.12
C ASP A 278 -9.89 -2.23 -10.10
N PHE A 279 -10.93 -2.50 -9.35
CA PHE A 279 -11.47 -3.85 -9.19
C PHE A 279 -12.14 -4.37 -10.48
N GLY A 280 -12.46 -3.49 -11.43
CA GLY A 280 -12.92 -3.83 -12.76
C GLY A 280 -11.84 -4.38 -13.68
N GLY A 281 -10.57 -4.41 -13.23
CA GLY A 281 -9.46 -5.03 -13.95
C GLY A 281 -8.69 -4.08 -14.86
N SER A 282 -8.75 -2.79 -14.60
CA SER A 282 -8.03 -1.80 -15.38
C SER A 282 -6.82 -1.24 -14.65
N VAL A 283 -5.79 -0.91 -15.43
CA VAL A 283 -4.63 -0.12 -15.00
C VAL A 283 -4.63 1.20 -15.74
N TYR A 284 -4.52 2.29 -14.99
CA TYR A 284 -4.49 3.64 -15.54
C TYR A 284 -3.18 4.36 -15.19
N SER A 285 -2.86 5.39 -15.96
CA SER A 285 -1.86 6.39 -15.56
C SER A 285 -2.38 7.79 -15.76
N ALA A 286 -1.88 8.73 -14.96
CA ALA A 286 -2.10 10.16 -15.10
C ALA A 286 -0.89 10.93 -14.58
N ASN A 287 -0.82 12.23 -14.85
CA ASN A 287 0.08 13.12 -14.14
C ASN A 287 -0.40 13.28 -12.68
N LEU A 288 0.48 13.75 -11.78
CA LEU A 288 0.14 13.96 -10.36
C LEU A 288 -0.96 15.02 -10.12
N ASP A 289 -1.28 15.82 -11.12
CA ASP A 289 -2.40 16.76 -11.13
C ASP A 289 -3.69 16.19 -11.74
N GLY A 290 -3.71 14.89 -12.08
CA GLY A 290 -4.85 14.24 -12.71
C GLY A 290 -4.97 14.46 -14.22
N SER A 291 -4.12 15.26 -14.83
CA SER A 291 -4.10 15.46 -16.29
C SER A 291 -3.48 14.27 -17.05
N ASN A 292 -3.54 14.29 -18.37
CA ASN A 292 -2.93 13.30 -19.27
C ASN A 292 -3.30 11.84 -18.93
N ARG A 293 -4.57 11.59 -18.65
CA ARG A 293 -5.12 10.27 -18.29
C ARG A 293 -4.99 9.28 -19.43
N LYS A 294 -4.58 8.07 -19.11
CA LYS A 294 -4.48 6.95 -20.05
C LYS A 294 -4.95 5.67 -19.41
N THR A 295 -5.69 4.86 -20.14
CA THR A 295 -5.93 3.47 -19.79
C THR A 295 -4.80 2.66 -20.38
N LEU A 296 -4.07 1.93 -19.55
CA LEU A 296 -2.91 1.13 -19.95
C LEU A 296 -3.30 -0.32 -20.24
N LEU A 297 -4.12 -0.90 -19.36
CA LEU A 297 -4.61 -2.28 -19.44
C LEU A 297 -6.10 -2.32 -19.06
N VAL A 298 -6.81 -3.34 -19.56
CA VAL A 298 -8.23 -3.60 -19.24
C VAL A 298 -8.47 -5.08 -19.10
N ALA A 299 -9.46 -5.46 -18.29
CA ALA A 299 -9.92 -6.84 -18.12
C ALA A 299 -8.85 -7.82 -17.59
N GLU A 300 -7.91 -7.35 -16.78
CA GLU A 300 -6.82 -8.17 -16.23
C GLU A 300 -7.17 -8.93 -14.95
N GLY A 301 -8.45 -9.02 -14.57
CA GLY A 301 -8.96 -9.68 -13.37
C GLY A 301 -9.58 -8.69 -12.40
N ASN A 302 -9.47 -8.96 -11.08
CA ASN A 302 -9.88 -8.00 -10.05
C ASN A 302 -8.62 -7.40 -9.41
N LEU A 303 -8.23 -6.21 -9.90
CA LEU A 303 -6.96 -5.64 -9.52
C LEU A 303 -7.04 -4.94 -8.14
N THR A 304 -5.94 -5.06 -7.38
CA THR A 304 -5.77 -4.46 -6.06
C THR A 304 -4.49 -3.64 -6.00
N GLY A 305 -3.57 -3.88 -5.07
CA GLY A 305 -2.36 -3.08 -4.91
C GLY A 305 -1.51 -2.98 -6.18
N ILE A 306 -0.85 -1.83 -6.35
CA ILE A 306 0.08 -1.54 -7.42
C ILE A 306 1.32 -0.85 -6.85
N ALA A 307 2.48 -1.12 -7.44
CA ALA A 307 3.73 -0.42 -7.15
C ALA A 307 4.47 -0.08 -8.44
N TYR A 308 5.16 1.06 -8.44
CA TYR A 308 6.08 1.48 -9.47
C TYR A 308 7.51 1.49 -8.94
N ALA A 309 8.45 1.02 -9.73
CA ALA A 309 9.86 1.15 -9.42
C ALA A 309 10.74 1.19 -10.68
N GLU A 310 11.89 1.83 -10.56
CA GLU A 310 13.00 1.70 -11.49
C GLU A 310 13.73 0.37 -11.20
N VAL A 311 13.66 -0.58 -12.11
CA VAL A 311 14.31 -1.90 -11.99
C VAL A 311 15.46 -2.02 -13.00
N PRO A 312 16.45 -2.91 -12.79
CA PRO A 312 17.50 -3.16 -13.78
C PRO A 312 16.92 -3.51 -15.15
N SER A 313 17.49 -2.92 -16.22
CA SER A 313 17.03 -3.18 -17.58
C SER A 313 17.20 -4.66 -17.96
N GLY A 314 16.18 -5.22 -18.61
CA GLY A 314 16.15 -6.65 -18.96
C GLY A 314 15.45 -7.53 -17.92
N TYR A 315 14.81 -6.91 -16.97
CA TYR A 315 13.98 -7.56 -15.96
C TYR A 315 12.63 -8.07 -16.52
#